data_905f28172ffd8d6f3aabe9e5a6addbaf
#
_entry.id   905f28172ffd8d6f3aabe9e5a6addbaf
#
_cell.length_a   1.000
_cell.length_b   1.000
_cell.length_c   1.000
_cell.angle_alpha   90.00
_cell.angle_beta   90.00
_cell.angle_gamma   90.00
#
_symmetry.space_group_name_H-M   'P 1'
#
loop_
_entity.id
_entity.type
_entity.pdbx_description
1 polymer ?
#
loop_
_entity_poly.entity_id
_entity_poly.type
_entity_poly.pdbx_seq_one_letter_code
_entity_poly.pdbx_strand_id
1 'polypeptide(L)'
;MLKSFKTEINPTPEQKIRIHKTIGTCRYVYNFYLCHNKALYDKGEKFMTGKGFRVWLNNEYIPNNPDKAWIKEAYSKAVKRSIEDGCTAFTRFFKHQSDFPKFKKKGKSDVKMYFVRNNPKDCVCERHRLKIPTLGWVRIKEKGYIPTTKDGYVIKSGTVSIKADRYYVSVLVELPDNKTADNSNEGIGIDLGLKDFATVSNGKTYKNINRSARLKKLEKQLIREQRSLSRKYENLQKGESTQRANIQKQKFKVQ
;
A
#
# COMPACT_ATOMS: atom_id res chain seq x y z
N MET A 1 19.51 -0.98 10.84
CA MET A 1 18.37 -1.92 10.70
C MET A 1 17.21 -1.21 9.97
N LEU A 2 16.45 -1.92 9.06
CA LEU A 2 15.28 -1.34 8.38
C LEU A 2 13.98 -1.85 9.02
N LYS A 3 13.04 -0.94 9.31
CA LYS A 3 11.72 -1.27 9.86
C LYS A 3 10.61 -0.53 9.11
N SER A 4 9.48 -1.19 8.89
CA SER A 4 8.32 -0.61 8.23
C SER A 4 7.26 -0.19 9.25
N PHE A 5 6.72 1.03 9.08
CA PHE A 5 5.63 1.57 9.90
C PHE A 5 4.45 1.92 8.99
N LYS A 6 3.24 1.54 9.40
CA LYS A 6 2.03 1.85 8.65
C LYS A 6 0.98 2.48 9.56
N THR A 7 0.51 3.68 9.19
CA THR A 7 -0.51 4.40 9.95
C THR A 7 -1.51 5.12 9.04
N GLU A 8 -2.65 5.50 9.60
CA GLU A 8 -3.65 6.32 8.91
C GLU A 8 -3.19 7.78 8.85
N ILE A 9 -3.43 8.44 7.73
CA ILE A 9 -3.16 9.86 7.52
C ILE A 9 -4.44 10.63 7.20
N ASN A 10 -4.44 11.90 7.52
CA ASN A 10 -5.56 12.80 7.22
C ASN A 10 -5.13 13.89 6.23
N PRO A 11 -5.16 13.61 4.91
CA PRO A 11 -4.80 14.57 3.89
C PRO A 11 -5.88 15.65 3.69
N THR A 12 -5.45 16.85 3.33
CA THR A 12 -6.36 17.95 2.93
C THR A 12 -7.12 17.59 1.63
N PRO A 13 -8.20 18.30 1.27
CA PRO A 13 -8.91 18.08 0.01
C PRO A 13 -8.00 18.11 -1.22
N GLU A 14 -7.09 19.08 -1.30
CA GLU A 14 -6.12 19.20 -2.39
C GLU A 14 -5.15 18.03 -2.44
N GLN A 15 -4.65 17.60 -1.27
CA GLN A 15 -3.78 16.42 -1.18
C GLN A 15 -4.50 15.14 -1.59
N LYS A 16 -5.78 14.99 -1.25
CA LYS A 16 -6.63 13.87 -1.71
C LYS A 16 -6.72 13.84 -3.23
N ILE A 17 -6.96 14.98 -3.87
CA ILE A 17 -7.00 15.09 -5.34
C ILE A 17 -5.67 14.64 -5.95
N ARG A 18 -4.54 15.13 -5.43
CA ARG A 18 -3.19 14.75 -5.90
C ARG A 18 -2.91 13.25 -5.73
N ILE A 19 -3.30 12.67 -4.58
CA ILE A 19 -3.18 11.22 -4.32
C ILE A 19 -4.01 10.44 -5.35
N HIS A 20 -5.27 10.82 -5.57
CA HIS A 20 -6.16 10.13 -6.53
C HIS A 20 -5.64 10.25 -7.97
N LYS A 21 -5.18 11.42 -8.39
CA LYS A 21 -4.56 11.64 -9.71
C LYS A 21 -3.33 10.72 -9.87
N THR A 22 -2.40 10.74 -8.91
CA THR A 22 -1.18 9.93 -8.98
C THR A 22 -1.50 8.42 -9.02
N ILE A 23 -2.38 7.93 -8.15
CA ILE A 23 -2.80 6.51 -8.14
C ILE A 23 -3.51 6.14 -9.46
N GLY A 24 -4.34 7.05 -10.00
CA GLY A 24 -4.99 6.89 -11.29
C GLY A 24 -3.98 6.72 -12.43
N THR A 25 -3.00 7.61 -12.48
CA THR A 25 -1.90 7.57 -13.46
C THR A 25 -1.07 6.31 -13.33
N CYS A 26 -0.69 5.92 -12.10
CA CYS A 26 0.05 4.68 -11.85
C CYS A 26 -0.70 3.45 -12.37
N ARG A 27 -2.03 3.39 -12.14
CA ARG A 27 -2.86 2.30 -12.66
C ARG A 27 -2.92 2.31 -14.19
N TYR A 28 -3.09 3.47 -14.79
CA TYR A 28 -3.10 3.61 -16.25
C TYR A 28 -1.79 3.14 -16.87
N VAL A 29 -0.67 3.66 -16.38
CA VAL A 29 0.66 3.36 -16.94
C VAL A 29 1.05 1.89 -16.72
N TYR A 30 0.69 1.29 -15.57
CA TYR A 30 0.85 -0.15 -15.36
C TYR A 30 0.09 -0.95 -16.43
N ASN A 31 -1.19 -0.65 -16.63
CA ASN A 31 -2.02 -1.35 -17.61
C ASN A 31 -1.52 -1.11 -19.04
N PHE A 32 -1.08 0.10 -19.33
CA PHE A 32 -0.52 0.45 -20.64
C PHE A 32 0.76 -0.32 -20.93
N TYR A 33 1.65 -0.45 -19.94
CA TYR A 33 2.84 -1.30 -20.05
C TYR A 33 2.49 -2.77 -20.36
N LEU A 34 1.49 -3.32 -19.67
CA LEU A 34 1.02 -4.68 -19.95
C LEU A 34 0.45 -4.82 -21.35
N CYS A 35 -0.41 -3.88 -21.77
CA CYS A 35 -1.03 -3.89 -23.10
C CYS A 35 0.02 -3.80 -24.21
N HIS A 36 0.98 -2.89 -24.06
CA HIS A 36 2.07 -2.68 -25.02
C HIS A 36 2.91 -3.95 -25.20
N ASN A 37 3.36 -4.55 -24.13
CA ASN A 37 4.15 -5.78 -24.21
C ASN A 37 3.36 -6.98 -24.72
N LYS A 38 2.05 -7.05 -24.41
CA LYS A 38 1.19 -8.08 -25.01
C LYS A 38 1.10 -7.90 -26.52
N ALA A 39 0.92 -6.67 -27.01
CA ALA A 39 0.88 -6.39 -28.44
C ALA A 39 2.20 -6.72 -29.16
N LEU A 40 3.36 -6.49 -28.54
CA LEU A 40 4.66 -6.90 -29.06
C LEU A 40 4.78 -8.43 -29.15
N TYR A 41 4.36 -9.12 -28.07
CA TYR A 41 4.36 -10.59 -28.04
C TYR A 41 3.47 -11.19 -29.13
N ASP A 42 2.26 -10.66 -29.31
CA ASP A 42 1.31 -11.13 -30.33
C ASP A 42 1.86 -10.94 -31.76
N LYS A 43 2.77 -9.98 -31.96
CA LYS A 43 3.49 -9.74 -33.24
C LYS A 43 4.79 -10.52 -33.39
N GLY A 44 5.20 -11.29 -32.38
CA GLY A 44 6.50 -11.95 -32.34
C GLY A 44 7.70 -11.00 -32.14
N GLU A 45 7.44 -9.77 -31.69
CA GLU A 45 8.47 -8.77 -31.44
C GLU A 45 9.08 -8.93 -30.04
N LYS A 46 10.28 -8.32 -29.87
CA LYS A 46 11.03 -8.41 -28.62
C LYS A 46 10.32 -7.68 -27.48
N PHE A 47 10.23 -8.33 -26.34
CA PHE A 47 9.69 -7.78 -25.09
C PHE A 47 10.40 -6.48 -24.68
N MET A 48 9.64 -5.42 -24.41
CA MET A 48 10.17 -4.14 -23.97
C MET A 48 10.37 -4.10 -22.45
N THR A 49 11.61 -3.86 -22.02
CA THR A 49 11.95 -3.74 -20.59
C THR A 49 11.28 -2.51 -19.97
N GLY A 50 11.11 -2.51 -18.63
CA GLY A 50 10.55 -1.34 -17.93
C GLY A 50 11.38 -0.06 -18.13
N LYS A 51 12.72 -0.17 -18.29
CA LYS A 51 13.58 0.97 -18.61
C LYS A 51 13.32 1.47 -20.03
N GLY A 52 13.28 0.57 -21.01
CA GLY A 52 12.99 0.90 -22.41
C GLY A 52 11.62 1.56 -22.56
N PHE A 53 10.58 0.97 -21.98
CA PHE A 53 9.23 1.54 -22.01
C PHE A 53 9.16 2.93 -21.39
N ARG A 54 9.85 3.19 -20.27
CA ARG A 54 9.89 4.53 -19.66
C ARG A 54 10.55 5.57 -20.57
N VAL A 55 11.64 5.21 -21.25
CA VAL A 55 12.31 6.10 -22.21
C VAL A 55 11.38 6.39 -23.38
N TRP A 56 10.83 5.37 -24.00
CA TRP A 56 9.87 5.49 -25.09
C TRP A 56 8.63 6.31 -24.68
N LEU A 57 8.04 6.03 -23.51
CA LEU A 57 6.86 6.75 -23.00
C LEU A 57 7.10 8.26 -22.90
N ASN A 58 8.28 8.68 -22.36
CA ASN A 58 8.56 10.09 -22.11
C ASN A 58 9.07 10.85 -23.35
N ASN A 59 9.84 10.20 -24.20
CA ASN A 59 10.57 10.86 -25.29
C ASN A 59 9.84 10.74 -26.64
N GLU A 60 8.99 9.73 -26.82
CA GLU A 60 8.30 9.47 -28.08
C GLU A 60 6.77 9.50 -27.90
N TYR A 61 6.23 8.66 -27.00
CA TYR A 61 4.79 8.49 -26.90
C TYR A 61 4.06 9.76 -26.43
N ILE A 62 4.47 10.35 -25.31
CA ILE A 62 3.81 11.54 -24.76
C ILE A 62 3.98 12.75 -25.68
N PRO A 63 5.15 13.06 -26.24
CA PRO A 63 5.29 14.16 -27.20
C PRO A 63 4.40 14.04 -28.43
N ASN A 64 4.25 12.81 -28.95
CA ASN A 64 3.39 12.55 -30.11
C ASN A 64 1.91 12.41 -29.79
N ASN A 65 1.52 12.39 -28.50
CA ASN A 65 0.15 12.29 -28.02
C ASN A 65 -0.14 13.37 -26.95
N PRO A 66 -0.39 14.62 -27.35
CA PRO A 66 -0.60 15.73 -26.41
C PRO A 66 -1.73 15.50 -25.40
N ASP A 67 -2.76 14.71 -25.77
CA ASP A 67 -3.86 14.29 -24.92
C ASP A 67 -3.41 13.41 -23.74
N LYS A 68 -2.19 12.89 -23.75
CA LYS A 68 -1.56 12.10 -22.69
C LYS A 68 -0.59 12.90 -21.82
N ALA A 69 -0.44 14.20 -22.03
CA ALA A 69 0.47 15.06 -21.26
C ALA A 69 0.21 15.02 -19.74
N TRP A 70 -1.05 14.75 -19.32
CA TRP A 70 -1.43 14.59 -17.91
C TRP A 70 -0.66 13.49 -17.16
N ILE A 71 -0.05 12.54 -17.87
CA ILE A 71 0.82 11.51 -17.24
C ILE A 71 2.00 12.16 -16.52
N LYS A 72 2.53 13.28 -17.07
CA LYS A 72 3.65 14.03 -16.49
C LYS A 72 3.26 14.85 -15.24
N GLU A 73 1.97 15.09 -15.00
CA GLU A 73 1.49 15.78 -13.79
C GLU A 73 1.62 14.91 -12.53
N ALA A 74 1.67 13.60 -12.68
CA ALA A 74 1.83 12.67 -11.57
C ALA A 74 3.29 12.60 -11.10
N TYR A 75 3.47 12.23 -9.84
CA TYR A 75 4.82 12.07 -9.28
C TYR A 75 5.63 11.03 -10.06
N SER A 76 6.70 11.46 -10.72
CA SER A 76 7.49 10.67 -11.66
C SER A 76 8.05 9.37 -11.07
N LYS A 77 8.44 9.37 -9.78
CA LYS A 77 8.94 8.16 -9.10
C LYS A 77 7.84 7.13 -8.85
N ALA A 78 6.59 7.57 -8.61
CA ALA A 78 5.45 6.67 -8.50
C ALA A 78 5.11 6.04 -9.86
N VAL A 79 5.14 6.82 -10.94
CA VAL A 79 4.93 6.35 -12.31
C VAL A 79 6.03 5.34 -12.69
N LYS A 80 7.30 5.68 -12.45
CA LYS A 80 8.44 4.77 -12.66
C LYS A 80 8.22 3.44 -11.94
N ARG A 81 7.89 3.49 -10.64
CA ARG A 81 7.64 2.27 -9.84
C ARG A 81 6.50 1.43 -10.40
N SER A 82 5.46 2.05 -10.92
CA SER A 82 4.33 1.35 -11.53
C SER A 82 4.73 0.57 -12.79
N ILE A 83 5.64 1.11 -13.60
CA ILE A 83 6.23 0.40 -14.76
C ILE A 83 7.09 -0.78 -14.28
N GLU A 84 7.92 -0.57 -13.26
CA GLU A 84 8.77 -1.61 -12.66
C GLU A 84 7.92 -2.75 -12.07
N ASP A 85 6.79 -2.44 -11.45
CA ASP A 85 5.84 -3.44 -10.94
C ASP A 85 5.25 -4.27 -12.09
N GLY A 86 4.95 -3.67 -13.24
CA GLY A 86 4.51 -4.37 -14.45
C GLY A 86 5.60 -5.28 -15.02
N CYS A 87 6.82 -4.77 -15.10
CA CYS A 87 7.98 -5.54 -15.53
C CYS A 87 8.24 -6.75 -14.61
N THR A 88 8.17 -6.53 -13.31
CA THR A 88 8.31 -7.60 -12.30
C THR A 88 7.21 -8.66 -12.44
N ALA A 89 5.98 -8.24 -12.74
CA ALA A 89 4.86 -9.16 -12.94
C ALA A 89 5.11 -10.09 -14.15
N PHE A 90 5.59 -9.56 -15.28
CA PHE A 90 5.99 -10.38 -16.41
C PHE A 90 7.20 -11.27 -16.11
N THR A 91 8.20 -10.76 -15.41
CA THR A 91 9.37 -11.57 -15.00
C THR A 91 8.96 -12.77 -14.17
N ARG A 92 8.00 -12.61 -13.24
CA ARG A 92 7.46 -13.73 -12.46
C ARG A 92 6.67 -14.71 -13.31
N PHE A 93 5.91 -14.22 -14.27
CA PHE A 93 5.18 -15.05 -15.22
C PHE A 93 6.14 -15.91 -16.06
N PHE A 94 7.16 -15.32 -16.66
CA PHE A 94 8.15 -16.07 -17.44
C PHE A 94 8.99 -17.05 -16.61
N LYS A 95 9.13 -16.80 -15.32
CA LYS A 95 9.75 -17.75 -14.37
C LYS A 95 8.78 -18.79 -13.82
N HIS A 96 7.55 -18.88 -14.32
CA HIS A 96 6.48 -19.77 -13.83
C HIS A 96 6.15 -19.61 -12.34
N GLN A 97 6.39 -18.42 -11.78
CA GLN A 97 6.12 -18.08 -10.37
C GLN A 97 4.73 -17.47 -10.17
N SER A 98 4.04 -17.08 -11.22
CA SER A 98 2.69 -16.50 -11.18
C SER A 98 1.98 -16.66 -12.52
N ASP A 99 0.65 -16.52 -12.49
CA ASP A 99 -0.18 -16.41 -13.70
C ASP A 99 0.18 -15.17 -14.53
N PHE A 100 -0.37 -15.11 -15.76
CA PHE A 100 -0.25 -13.94 -16.62
C PHE A 100 -0.71 -12.66 -15.92
N PRO A 101 0.03 -11.54 -16.05
CA PRO A 101 -0.26 -10.30 -15.36
C PRO A 101 -1.67 -9.77 -15.67
N LYS A 102 -2.47 -9.50 -14.62
CA LYS A 102 -3.84 -9.01 -14.76
C LYS A 102 -3.89 -7.48 -14.71
N PHE A 103 -4.78 -6.89 -15.53
CA PHE A 103 -5.05 -5.45 -15.50
C PHE A 103 -5.58 -5.00 -14.13
N LYS A 104 -5.07 -3.87 -13.67
CA LYS A 104 -5.53 -3.23 -12.44
C LYS A 104 -6.81 -2.43 -12.68
N LYS A 105 -7.86 -2.72 -11.89
CA LYS A 105 -9.17 -2.07 -11.99
C LYS A 105 -9.41 -1.10 -10.83
N LYS A 106 -10.03 0.07 -11.13
CA LYS A 106 -10.41 1.05 -10.10
C LYS A 106 -11.36 0.41 -9.07
N GLY A 107 -11.05 0.58 -7.78
CA GLY A 107 -11.86 0.06 -6.68
C GLY A 107 -11.70 -1.44 -6.38
N LYS A 108 -11.04 -2.21 -7.26
CA LYS A 108 -10.76 -3.64 -7.07
C LYS A 108 -9.28 -3.92 -6.79
N SER A 109 -8.37 -3.20 -7.47
CA SER A 109 -6.93 -3.42 -7.33
C SER A 109 -6.31 -2.40 -6.36
N ASP A 110 -5.42 -2.88 -5.49
CA ASP A 110 -4.66 -2.04 -4.56
C ASP A 110 -3.48 -1.39 -5.28
N VAL A 111 -3.71 -0.20 -5.86
CA VAL A 111 -2.66 0.62 -6.47
C VAL A 111 -2.23 1.70 -5.49
N LYS A 112 -0.94 1.82 -5.27
CA LYS A 112 -0.35 2.73 -4.28
C LYS A 112 0.46 3.82 -4.96
N MET A 113 0.51 5.00 -4.33
CA MET A 113 1.44 6.05 -4.68
C MET A 113 2.76 5.79 -3.96
N TYR A 114 3.80 5.35 -4.68
CA TYR A 114 5.15 5.19 -4.14
C TYR A 114 5.86 6.53 -4.04
N PHE A 115 6.67 6.72 -3.00
CA PHE A 115 7.59 7.83 -2.87
C PHE A 115 8.93 7.38 -2.29
N VAL A 116 9.96 8.12 -2.59
CA VAL A 116 11.33 7.83 -2.15
C VAL A 116 12.01 9.12 -1.72
N ARG A 117 12.89 9.02 -0.75
CA ARG A 117 13.75 10.11 -0.32
C ARG A 117 14.87 10.28 -1.36
N ASN A 118 14.87 11.40 -2.08
CA ASN A 118 15.99 11.81 -2.93
C ASN A 118 16.95 12.71 -2.16
N ASN A 119 16.41 13.67 -1.38
CA ASN A 119 17.17 14.59 -0.56
C ASN A 119 16.79 14.45 0.92
N PRO A 120 17.66 14.85 1.87
CA PRO A 120 17.35 14.80 3.30
C PRO A 120 16.05 15.51 3.70
N LYS A 121 15.67 16.57 2.98
CA LYS A 121 14.47 17.37 3.24
C LYS A 121 13.18 16.82 2.63
N ASP A 122 13.24 15.76 1.82
CA ASP A 122 12.08 15.24 1.08
C ASP A 122 11.12 14.43 1.94
N CYS A 123 11.65 13.63 2.85
CA CYS A 123 10.87 12.73 3.71
C CYS A 123 11.25 13.00 5.17
N VAL A 124 10.52 13.88 5.82
CA VAL A 124 10.74 14.28 7.22
C VAL A 124 9.53 13.88 8.03
N CYS A 125 9.73 13.22 9.18
CA CYS A 125 8.69 12.87 10.12
C CYS A 125 8.82 13.69 11.40
N GLU A 126 7.74 14.32 11.79
CA GLU A 126 7.52 14.91 13.10
C GLU A 126 6.47 14.10 13.87
N ARG A 127 6.31 14.38 15.14
CA ARG A 127 5.42 13.62 16.01
C ARG A 127 3.99 13.45 15.47
N HIS A 128 3.46 14.41 14.70
CA HIS A 128 2.05 14.44 14.26
C HIS A 128 1.88 14.65 12.75
N ARG A 129 2.97 14.78 11.99
CA ARG A 129 2.93 15.02 10.54
C ARG A 129 4.14 14.41 9.83
N LEU A 130 3.91 14.04 8.59
CA LEU A 130 4.92 13.47 7.70
C LEU A 130 5.01 14.33 6.44
N LYS A 131 6.20 14.72 6.03
CA LYS A 131 6.43 15.37 4.75
C LYS A 131 6.59 14.31 3.67
N ILE A 132 5.72 14.36 2.67
CA ILE A 132 5.71 13.43 1.53
C ILE A 132 6.01 14.22 0.26
N PRO A 133 6.93 13.77 -0.59
CA PRO A 133 7.21 14.43 -1.86
C PRO A 133 5.92 14.69 -2.67
N THR A 134 5.79 15.87 -3.24
CA THR A 134 4.63 16.39 -3.99
C THR A 134 3.36 16.65 -3.19
N LEU A 135 3.18 16.06 -2.01
CA LEU A 135 2.04 16.32 -1.13
C LEU A 135 2.33 17.38 -0.07
N GLY A 136 3.62 17.56 0.29
CA GLY A 136 4.00 18.40 1.42
C GLY A 136 3.71 17.73 2.77
N TRP A 137 3.39 18.53 3.77
CA TRP A 137 3.07 18.03 5.12
C TRP A 137 1.68 17.43 5.21
N VAL A 138 1.60 16.17 5.63
CA VAL A 138 0.36 15.43 5.83
C VAL A 138 0.25 15.03 7.31
N ARG A 139 -0.91 15.23 7.91
CA ARG A 139 -1.17 14.86 9.32
C ARG A 139 -1.24 13.34 9.49
N ILE A 140 -0.57 12.82 10.50
CA ILE A 140 -0.64 11.42 10.95
C ILE A 140 -1.69 11.32 12.05
N LYS A 141 -2.52 10.28 12.01
CA LYS A 141 -3.56 10.06 13.01
C LYS A 141 -2.98 9.57 14.33
N GLU A 142 -2.06 8.62 14.27
CA GLU A 142 -1.37 8.04 15.42
C GLU A 142 -0.09 8.81 15.72
N LYS A 143 -0.21 9.78 16.63
CA LYS A 143 0.91 10.68 16.98
C LYS A 143 2.08 9.90 17.60
N GLY A 144 3.29 10.10 17.09
CA GLY A 144 4.51 9.47 17.63
C GLY A 144 4.67 7.99 17.27
N TYR A 145 3.79 7.41 16.46
CA TYR A 145 3.91 6.01 16.03
C TYR A 145 5.07 5.80 15.03
N ILE A 146 5.29 6.74 14.13
CA ILE A 146 6.47 6.74 13.26
C ILE A 146 7.58 7.50 14.00
N PRO A 147 8.78 6.93 14.13
CA PRO A 147 9.91 7.63 14.76
C PRO A 147 10.24 8.95 14.06
N THR A 148 10.61 9.96 14.83
CA THR A 148 10.85 11.29 14.27
C THR A 148 12.24 11.40 13.64
N THR A 149 12.34 12.18 12.57
CA THR A 149 13.62 12.40 11.90
C THR A 149 14.62 13.17 12.78
N LYS A 150 14.14 13.90 13.78
CA LYS A 150 14.99 14.60 14.76
C LYS A 150 15.77 13.64 15.64
N ASP A 151 15.22 12.45 15.90
CA ASP A 151 15.84 11.43 16.73
C ASP A 151 16.81 10.53 15.93
N GLY A 152 17.27 10.99 14.76
CA GLY A 152 18.24 10.28 13.94
C GLY A 152 17.66 9.21 13.01
N TYR A 153 16.33 9.02 12.99
CA TYR A 153 15.69 8.06 12.10
C TYR A 153 15.57 8.60 10.67
N VAL A 154 15.82 7.73 9.69
CA VAL A 154 15.82 8.11 8.29
C VAL A 154 14.74 7.37 7.52
N ILE A 155 13.78 8.10 6.95
CA ILE A 155 12.79 7.51 6.04
C ILE A 155 13.44 7.34 4.67
N LYS A 156 13.59 6.12 4.20
CA LYS A 156 14.14 5.79 2.87
C LYS A 156 13.10 5.90 1.76
N SER A 157 11.92 5.33 2.00
CA SER A 157 10.83 5.32 1.02
C SER A 157 9.49 5.06 1.71
N GLY A 158 8.42 5.15 0.95
CA GLY A 158 7.10 4.79 1.45
C GLY A 158 6.06 4.68 0.35
N THR A 159 4.85 4.34 0.75
CA THR A 159 3.69 4.26 -0.13
C THR A 159 2.48 4.90 0.53
N VAL A 160 1.69 5.65 -0.25
CA VAL A 160 0.35 6.09 0.15
C VAL A 160 -0.67 5.19 -0.52
N SER A 161 -1.60 4.67 0.27
CA SER A 161 -2.69 3.80 -0.19
C SER A 161 -4.04 4.34 0.26
N ILE A 162 -5.10 3.97 -0.48
CA ILE A 162 -6.48 4.31 -0.15
C ILE A 162 -7.23 3.01 0.07
N LYS A 163 -7.90 2.88 1.21
CA LYS A 163 -8.72 1.73 1.52
C LYS A 163 -10.01 2.20 2.19
N ALA A 164 -11.16 1.90 1.59
CA ALA A 164 -12.49 2.30 2.06
C ALA A 164 -12.58 3.80 2.44
N ASP A 165 -12.10 4.69 1.55
CA ASP A 165 -12.03 6.16 1.70
C ASP A 165 -11.13 6.67 2.85
N ARG A 166 -10.37 5.77 3.48
CA ARG A 166 -9.28 6.15 4.39
C ARG A 166 -7.95 6.13 3.67
N TYR A 167 -7.06 6.99 4.12
CA TYR A 167 -5.73 7.14 3.57
C TYR A 167 -4.70 6.60 4.55
N TYR A 168 -3.78 5.79 4.05
CA TYR A 168 -2.73 5.18 4.85
C TYR A 168 -1.38 5.48 4.24
N VAL A 169 -0.39 5.68 5.08
CA VAL A 169 1.00 5.74 4.68
C VAL A 169 1.74 4.55 5.28
N SER A 170 2.57 3.90 4.47
CA SER A 170 3.55 2.93 4.95
C SER A 170 4.92 3.47 4.61
N VAL A 171 5.80 3.61 5.60
CA VAL A 171 7.16 4.13 5.45
C VAL A 171 8.18 3.09 5.84
N LEU A 172 9.27 3.02 5.09
CA LEU A 172 10.46 2.24 5.42
C LEU A 172 11.45 3.17 6.11
N VAL A 173 11.72 2.90 7.37
CA VAL A 173 12.58 3.70 8.24
C VAL A 173 13.86 2.95 8.52
N GLU A 174 14.99 3.60 8.35
CA GLU A 174 16.28 3.14 8.82
C GLU A 174 16.45 3.57 10.28
N LEU A 175 16.60 2.56 11.12
CA LEU A 175 16.88 2.77 12.55
C LEU A 175 18.38 2.94 12.72
N PRO A 176 18.82 3.85 13.59
CA PRO A 176 20.22 3.90 14.00
C PRO A 176 20.62 2.52 14.56
N ASP A 177 21.85 2.12 14.34
CA ASP A 177 22.38 0.91 14.92
C ASP A 177 22.44 1.09 16.44
N ASN A 178 21.38 0.63 17.11
CA ASN A 178 21.45 0.46 18.55
C ASN A 178 22.46 -0.67 18.77
N LYS A 179 23.53 -0.38 19.50
CA LYS A 179 24.33 -1.44 20.13
C LYS A 179 23.31 -2.35 20.79
N THR A 180 23.31 -3.62 20.39
CA THR A 180 22.51 -4.66 21.05
C THR A 180 22.73 -4.49 22.54
N ALA A 181 21.65 -4.22 23.29
CA ALA A 181 21.75 -4.30 24.73
C ALA A 181 22.31 -5.69 25.03
N ASP A 182 23.34 -5.76 25.88
CA ASP A 182 23.85 -7.04 26.37
C ASP A 182 22.64 -7.83 26.84
N ASN A 183 22.31 -8.90 26.12
CA ASN A 183 21.27 -9.79 26.56
C ASN A 183 21.76 -10.35 27.91
N SER A 184 21.14 -9.90 29.00
CA SER A 184 21.30 -10.58 30.28
C SER A 184 21.02 -12.06 30.03
N ASN A 185 21.87 -12.93 30.50
CA ASN A 185 21.75 -14.38 30.30
C ASN A 185 20.51 -15.02 30.96
N GLU A 186 19.60 -14.22 31.48
CA GLU A 186 18.31 -14.66 32.03
C GLU A 186 17.29 -14.83 30.91
N GLY A 187 17.23 -16.02 30.35
CA GLY A 187 16.18 -16.43 29.42
C GLY A 187 14.83 -16.62 30.14
N ILE A 188 13.75 -16.23 29.48
CA ILE A 188 12.39 -16.52 29.95
C ILE A 188 11.81 -17.63 29.07
N GLY A 189 11.41 -18.74 29.70
CA GLY A 189 10.67 -19.82 29.05
C GLY A 189 9.18 -19.40 28.87
N ILE A 190 8.64 -19.61 27.67
CA ILE A 190 7.22 -19.34 27.37
C ILE A 190 6.62 -20.60 26.76
N ASP A 191 5.60 -21.14 27.41
CA ASP A 191 4.76 -22.22 26.88
C ASP A 191 3.46 -21.64 26.32
N LEU A 192 3.09 -22.01 25.08
CA LEU A 192 1.89 -21.54 24.41
C LEU A 192 0.82 -22.63 24.44
N GLY A 193 -0.34 -22.30 25.03
CA GLY A 193 -1.44 -23.23 25.21
C GLY A 193 -2.77 -22.79 24.59
N LEU A 194 -3.71 -23.75 24.49
CA LEU A 194 -5.06 -23.50 24.00
C LEU A 194 -5.99 -22.95 25.11
N LYS A 195 -5.80 -23.37 26.34
CA LYS A 195 -6.60 -22.92 27.50
C LYS A 195 -6.15 -21.53 27.92
N ASP A 196 -4.90 -21.41 28.26
CA ASP A 196 -4.21 -20.15 28.47
C ASP A 196 -3.34 -19.86 27.27
N PHE A 197 -3.26 -18.59 26.87
CA PHE A 197 -2.50 -18.20 25.69
C PHE A 197 -0.99 -18.42 25.88
N ALA A 198 -0.50 -18.08 27.05
CA ALA A 198 0.91 -18.30 27.39
C ALA A 198 1.07 -18.49 28.90
N THR A 199 1.94 -19.41 29.27
CA THR A 199 2.46 -19.59 30.63
C THR A 199 3.96 -19.30 30.60
N VAL A 200 4.42 -18.42 31.48
CA VAL A 200 5.81 -17.95 31.51
C VAL A 200 6.53 -18.57 32.70
N SER A 201 7.82 -18.89 32.56
CA SER A 201 8.63 -19.51 33.58
C SER A 201 8.71 -18.75 34.93
N ASN A 202 8.35 -17.44 34.90
CA ASN A 202 8.22 -16.63 36.12
C ASN A 202 6.87 -16.78 36.83
N GLY A 203 6.04 -17.77 36.46
CA GLY A 203 4.74 -18.06 37.05
C GLY A 203 3.57 -17.22 36.50
N LYS A 204 3.81 -16.29 35.58
CA LYS A 204 2.74 -15.49 34.98
C LYS A 204 1.98 -16.28 33.91
N THR A 205 0.65 -16.25 33.98
CA THR A 205 -0.24 -16.88 33.01
C THR A 205 -1.10 -15.84 32.30
N TYR A 206 -1.15 -15.92 30.97
CA TYR A 206 -1.94 -15.03 30.12
C TYR A 206 -3.13 -15.80 29.55
N LYS A 207 -4.35 -15.33 29.89
CA LYS A 207 -5.60 -15.96 29.41
C LYS A 207 -5.74 -15.86 27.90
N ASN A 208 -6.29 -16.90 27.28
CA ASN A 208 -6.58 -16.89 25.85
C ASN A 208 -7.81 -16.00 25.55
N ILE A 209 -7.54 -14.82 24.99
CA ILE A 209 -8.58 -13.84 24.63
C ILE A 209 -9.56 -14.36 23.57
N ASN A 210 -9.13 -15.34 22.72
CA ASN A 210 -9.96 -15.93 21.68
C ASN A 210 -11.18 -16.68 22.24
N ARG A 211 -11.15 -17.05 23.52
CA ARG A 211 -12.29 -17.67 24.23
C ARG A 211 -13.27 -16.67 24.85
N SER A 212 -12.94 -15.39 24.84
CA SER A 212 -13.79 -14.36 25.44
C SER A 212 -15.10 -14.20 24.68
N ALA A 213 -16.21 -14.01 25.42
CA ALA A 213 -17.52 -13.74 24.84
C ALA A 213 -17.52 -12.49 23.93
N ARG A 214 -16.69 -11.49 24.29
CA ARG A 214 -16.50 -10.26 23.50
C ARG A 214 -15.93 -10.57 22.12
N LEU A 215 -14.88 -11.38 22.03
CA LEU A 215 -14.27 -11.73 20.74
C LEU A 215 -15.25 -12.54 19.87
N LYS A 216 -15.91 -13.55 20.44
CA LYS A 216 -16.94 -14.32 19.72
C LYS A 216 -18.07 -13.44 19.17
N LYS A 217 -18.48 -12.41 19.92
CA LYS A 217 -19.47 -11.41 19.46
C LYS A 217 -18.93 -10.59 18.28
N LEU A 218 -17.67 -10.13 18.35
CA LEU A 218 -17.03 -9.36 17.28
C LEU A 218 -16.83 -10.19 16.01
N GLU A 219 -16.45 -11.44 16.13
CA GLU A 219 -16.33 -12.37 14.97
C GLU A 219 -17.68 -12.58 14.28
N LYS A 220 -18.75 -12.84 15.05
CA LYS A 220 -20.11 -12.95 14.49
C LYS A 220 -20.54 -11.64 13.79
N GLN A 221 -20.20 -10.49 14.38
CA GLN A 221 -20.49 -9.20 13.78
C GLN A 221 -19.70 -9.02 12.47
N LEU A 222 -18.41 -9.33 12.45
CA LEU A 222 -17.57 -9.25 11.26
C LEU A 222 -18.13 -10.11 10.12
N ILE A 223 -18.47 -11.36 10.40
CA ILE A 223 -19.07 -12.29 9.41
C ILE A 223 -20.37 -11.69 8.83
N ARG A 224 -21.23 -11.13 9.68
CA ARG A 224 -22.48 -10.48 9.24
C ARG A 224 -22.22 -9.30 8.32
N GLU A 225 -21.26 -8.44 8.66
CA GLU A 225 -20.90 -7.28 7.84
C GLU A 225 -20.26 -7.70 6.51
N GLN A 226 -19.43 -8.75 6.52
CA GLN A 226 -18.83 -9.33 5.29
C GLN A 226 -19.90 -9.90 4.35
N ARG A 227 -20.88 -10.67 4.89
CA ARG A 227 -21.99 -11.20 4.11
C ARG A 227 -22.86 -10.08 3.51
N SER A 228 -23.10 -9.01 4.27
CA SER A 228 -23.81 -7.82 3.77
C SER A 228 -23.05 -7.13 2.64
N LEU A 229 -21.73 -7.04 2.74
CA LEU A 229 -20.88 -6.49 1.68
C LEU A 229 -20.93 -7.36 0.41
N SER A 230 -20.83 -8.68 0.52
CA SER A 230 -20.89 -9.61 -0.61
C SER A 230 -22.21 -9.47 -1.37
N ARG A 231 -23.33 -9.48 -0.66
CA ARG A 231 -24.65 -9.28 -1.28
C ARG A 231 -24.77 -7.96 -2.05
N LYS A 232 -24.21 -6.87 -1.51
CA LYS A 232 -24.21 -5.57 -2.21
C LYS A 232 -23.38 -5.60 -3.50
N TYR A 233 -22.31 -6.40 -3.55
CA TYR A 233 -21.55 -6.60 -4.78
C TYR A 233 -22.28 -7.45 -5.80
N GLU A 234 -22.96 -8.50 -5.36
CA GLU A 234 -23.78 -9.37 -6.21
C GLU A 234 -24.92 -8.57 -6.87
N ASN A 235 -25.63 -7.75 -6.07
CA ASN A 235 -26.68 -6.88 -6.58
C ASN A 235 -26.15 -5.87 -7.62
N LEU A 236 -24.97 -5.29 -7.38
CA LEU A 236 -24.32 -4.41 -8.35
C LEU A 236 -23.98 -5.13 -9.66
N GLN A 237 -23.61 -6.42 -9.62
CA GLN A 237 -23.34 -7.23 -10.82
C GLN A 237 -24.61 -7.56 -11.59
N LYS A 238 -25.74 -7.72 -10.91
CA LYS A 238 -27.07 -7.99 -11.51
C LYS A 238 -27.72 -6.73 -12.09
N GLY A 239 -27.06 -5.56 -12.03
CA GLY A 239 -27.61 -4.30 -12.52
C GLY A 239 -28.60 -3.61 -11.56
N GLU A 240 -28.80 -4.14 -10.36
CA GLU A 240 -29.63 -3.52 -9.34
C GLU A 240 -28.99 -2.23 -8.83
N SER A 241 -29.83 -1.22 -8.52
CA SER A 241 -29.41 0.13 -8.11
C SER A 241 -28.81 0.20 -6.72
N THR A 242 -27.72 -0.55 -6.47
CA THR A 242 -26.96 -0.39 -5.24
C THR A 242 -26.01 0.79 -5.36
N GLN A 243 -26.29 1.86 -4.62
CA GLN A 243 -25.45 3.05 -4.63
C GLN A 243 -24.02 2.69 -4.20
N ARG A 244 -23.03 3.07 -5.02
CA ARG A 244 -21.59 2.85 -4.73
C ARG A 244 -21.16 3.40 -3.35
N ALA A 245 -21.79 4.49 -2.90
CA ALA A 245 -21.58 5.05 -1.57
C ALA A 245 -21.94 4.06 -0.44
N ASN A 246 -23.00 3.27 -0.61
CA ASN A 246 -23.41 2.26 0.39
C ASN A 246 -22.44 1.06 0.44
N ILE A 247 -21.86 0.67 -0.70
CA ILE A 247 -20.78 -0.33 -0.73
C ILE A 247 -19.55 0.19 0.01
N GLN A 248 -19.20 1.46 -0.20
CA GLN A 248 -18.04 2.07 0.45
C GLN A 248 -18.22 2.19 1.97
N LYS A 249 -19.40 2.60 2.42
CA LYS A 249 -19.78 2.59 3.85
C LYS A 249 -19.67 1.19 4.46
N GLN A 250 -20.14 0.17 3.73
CA GLN A 250 -20.08 -1.22 4.19
C GLN A 250 -18.65 -1.76 4.26
N LYS A 251 -17.81 -1.47 3.25
CA LYS A 251 -16.37 -1.79 3.29
C LYS A 251 -15.69 -1.22 4.53
N PHE A 252 -16.07 0.01 4.90
CA PHE A 252 -15.53 0.68 6.07
C PHE A 252 -15.86 -0.05 7.39
N LYS A 253 -17.05 -0.66 7.50
CA LYS A 253 -17.44 -1.46 8.67
C LYS A 253 -16.69 -2.78 8.78
N VAL A 254 -16.32 -3.37 7.65
CA VAL A 254 -15.58 -4.65 7.59
C VAL A 254 -14.08 -4.45 7.82
N GLN A 255 -13.55 -3.25 7.62
CA GLN A 255 -12.15 -2.91 7.80
C GLN A 255 -11.78 -2.59 9.25
#